data_fe1b92b216a18916c4527b258c74fce2
#
_entry.id   fe1b92b216a18916c4527b258c74fce2
#
_cell.length_a   1.000
_cell.length_b   1.000
_cell.length_c   1.000
_cell.angle_alpha   90.00
_cell.angle_beta   90.00
_cell.angle_gamma   90.00
#
_symmetry.space_group_name_H-M   'P 1'
#
loop_
_entity.id
_entity.type
_entity.pdbx_description
1 polymer ?
#
loop_
_entity_poly.entity_id
_entity_poly.type
_entity_poly.pdbx_seq_one_letter_code
_entity_poly.pdbx_strand_id
1 'polypeptide(L)'
;YAATVGGMKMSEPAADLALALSVASAAKGLALPADLVAIGEVGLAGEIRKVSGVERRLAEAFRLGFKRALVPAGSDVKIAGMEIVEVSRLDQALSRVKINGE
;
A
#
# COMPACT_ATOMS: atom_id res chain seq x y z
N TYR A 1 19.10 -5.16 7.92
CA TYR A 1 17.84 -5.85 8.17
C TYR A 1 16.76 -5.38 7.18
N ALA A 2 16.17 -6.30 6.54
CA ALA A 2 15.09 -6.01 5.61
C ALA A 2 13.97 -7.03 5.82
N ALA A 3 12.75 -6.54 5.78
CA ALA A 3 11.56 -7.38 5.88
C ALA A 3 10.67 -7.06 4.68
N THR A 4 9.61 -7.83 4.50
CA THR A 4 8.66 -7.56 3.43
C THR A 4 7.26 -7.47 3.99
N VAL A 5 6.45 -6.61 3.38
CA VAL A 5 5.03 -6.51 3.63
C VAL A 5 4.38 -6.35 2.27
N GLY A 6 3.42 -7.23 1.96
CA GLY A 6 2.78 -7.18 0.66
C GLY A 6 3.74 -7.39 -0.49
N GLY A 7 4.81 -8.16 -0.28
CA GLY A 7 5.79 -8.44 -1.31
C GLY A 7 6.85 -7.36 -1.50
N MET A 8 6.85 -6.32 -0.67
CA MET A 8 7.79 -5.21 -0.80
C MET A 8 8.84 -5.26 0.30
N LYS A 9 10.07 -4.88 -0.04
CA LYS A 9 11.11 -4.75 0.97
C LYS A 9 10.86 -3.50 1.80
N MET A 10 10.91 -3.66 3.11
CA MET A 10 10.62 -2.57 4.03
C MET A 10 11.68 -1.48 4.03
N SER A 11 12.87 -1.78 3.51
CA SER A 11 13.96 -0.79 3.48
C SER A 11 13.83 0.20 2.33
N GLU A 12 12.89 -0.01 1.41
CA GLU A 12 12.70 0.88 0.26
C GLU A 12 11.75 2.01 0.64
N PRO A 13 12.00 3.25 0.18
CA PRO A 13 11.03 4.33 0.42
C PRO A 13 9.63 4.01 -0.11
N ALA A 14 9.55 3.26 -1.20
CA ALA A 14 8.25 2.88 -1.76
C ALA A 14 7.46 1.97 -0.82
N ALA A 15 8.10 1.37 0.17
CA ALA A 15 7.44 0.51 1.14
C ALA A 15 6.94 1.26 2.38
N ASP A 16 7.16 2.58 2.44
CA ASP A 16 6.78 3.36 3.62
C ASP A 16 5.30 3.21 3.94
N LEU A 17 4.45 3.24 2.93
CA LEU A 17 3.02 3.14 3.16
C LEU A 17 2.66 1.78 3.74
N ALA A 18 3.26 0.71 3.23
CA ALA A 18 2.99 -0.62 3.73
C ALA A 18 3.41 -0.75 5.19
N LEU A 19 4.57 -0.19 5.54
CA LEU A 19 5.03 -0.23 6.91
C LEU A 19 4.11 0.57 7.83
N ALA A 20 3.74 1.78 7.41
CA ALA A 20 2.88 2.63 8.22
C ALA A 20 1.53 1.98 8.46
N LEU A 21 0.96 1.33 7.44
CA LEU A 21 -0.30 0.62 7.60
C LEU A 21 -0.17 -0.55 8.56
N SER A 22 0.94 -1.29 8.47
CA SER A 22 1.17 -2.42 9.38
C SER A 22 1.22 -1.97 10.82
N VAL A 23 1.96 -0.90 11.10
CA VAL A 23 2.10 -0.39 12.46
C VAL A 23 0.76 0.14 12.96
N ALA A 24 0.08 0.93 12.14
CA ALA A 24 -1.18 1.54 12.57
C ALA A 24 -2.28 0.50 12.77
N SER A 25 -2.35 -0.51 11.91
CA SER A 25 -3.37 -1.53 12.06
C SER A 25 -3.11 -2.38 13.29
N ALA A 26 -1.85 -2.68 13.58
CA ALA A 26 -1.50 -3.43 14.78
C ALA A 26 -1.88 -2.66 16.03
N ALA A 27 -1.64 -1.34 16.04
CA ALA A 27 -1.97 -0.51 17.19
C ALA A 27 -3.47 -0.47 17.44
N LYS A 28 -4.27 -0.60 16.40
CA LYS A 28 -5.74 -0.56 16.51
C LYS A 28 -6.37 -1.93 16.57
N GLY A 29 -5.58 -2.99 16.54
CA GLY A 29 -6.10 -4.34 16.57
C GLY A 29 -6.80 -4.75 15.29
N LEU A 30 -6.50 -4.12 14.18
CA LEU A 30 -7.12 -4.42 12.90
C LEU A 30 -6.21 -5.34 12.09
N ALA A 31 -6.82 -6.25 11.35
CA ALA A 31 -6.08 -7.10 10.43
C ALA A 31 -6.14 -6.51 9.03
N LEU A 32 -5.01 -6.50 8.34
CA LEU A 32 -4.98 -6.08 6.95
C LEU A 32 -5.39 -7.24 6.06
N PRO A 33 -6.07 -6.95 4.94
CA PRO A 33 -6.41 -8.02 4.00
C PRO A 33 -5.13 -8.71 3.48
N ALA A 34 -5.19 -10.02 3.35
CA ALA A 34 -4.01 -10.78 2.96
C ALA A 34 -3.60 -10.52 1.51
N ASP A 35 -4.54 -10.10 0.67
CA ASP A 35 -4.28 -9.87 -0.74
C ASP A 35 -4.02 -8.39 -1.07
N LEU A 36 -3.76 -7.57 -0.06
CA LEU A 36 -3.54 -6.14 -0.23
C LEU A 36 -2.05 -5.83 -0.29
N VAL A 37 -1.67 -5.01 -1.25
CA VAL A 37 -0.34 -4.41 -1.31
C VAL A 37 -0.50 -2.90 -1.25
N ALA A 38 0.41 -2.23 -0.57
CA ALA A 38 0.39 -0.78 -0.46
C ALA A 38 1.74 -0.22 -0.87
N ILE A 39 1.73 0.74 -1.78
CA ILE A 39 2.95 1.31 -2.34
C ILE A 39 2.87 2.83 -2.19
N GLY A 40 3.90 3.43 -1.61
CA GLY A 40 3.94 4.88 -1.48
C GLY A 40 4.95 5.31 -0.45
N GLU A 41 5.44 6.54 -0.60
CA GLU A 41 6.32 7.15 0.37
C GLU A 41 5.47 8.03 1.28
N VAL A 42 5.70 7.95 2.61
CA VAL A 42 4.92 8.70 3.58
C VAL A 42 5.75 9.86 4.09
N GLY A 43 5.21 11.07 3.96
CA GLY A 43 5.86 12.26 4.46
C GLY A 43 5.56 12.52 5.92
N LEU A 44 6.24 13.51 6.48
CA LEU A 44 6.15 13.79 7.91
C LEU A 44 4.77 14.26 8.36
N ALA A 45 3.99 14.82 7.45
CA ALA A 45 2.64 15.27 7.75
C ALA A 45 1.58 14.22 7.42
N GLY A 46 2.00 13.01 7.08
CA GLY A 46 1.08 11.94 6.73
C GLY A 46 0.64 11.96 5.28
N GLU A 47 1.24 12.81 4.47
CA GLU A 47 0.92 12.83 3.04
C GLU A 47 1.58 11.65 2.36
N ILE A 48 0.94 11.13 1.32
CA ILE A 48 1.46 9.99 0.58
C ILE A 48 2.00 10.51 -0.74
N ARG A 49 3.26 10.24 -1.01
CA ARG A 49 3.98 10.78 -2.16
C ARG A 49 4.17 9.70 -3.21
N LYS A 50 4.17 10.14 -4.45
CA LYS A 50 4.40 9.25 -5.57
C LYS A 50 5.79 8.66 -5.52
N VAL A 51 5.91 7.44 -6.04
CA VAL A 51 7.20 6.77 -6.19
C VAL A 51 7.32 6.33 -7.64
N SER A 52 8.55 6.10 -8.07
CA SER A 52 8.78 5.65 -9.43
C SER A 52 8.46 4.16 -9.55
N GLY A 53 8.08 3.74 -10.75
CA GLY A 53 7.90 2.33 -11.04
C GLY A 53 6.68 1.70 -10.42
N VAL A 54 5.63 2.48 -10.14
CA VAL A 54 4.42 1.94 -9.51
C VAL A 54 3.81 0.85 -10.38
N GLU A 55 3.72 1.06 -11.68
CA GLU A 55 3.08 0.08 -12.56
C GLU A 55 3.84 -1.24 -12.53
N ARG A 56 5.16 -1.18 -12.60
CA ARG A 56 5.97 -2.40 -12.56
C ARG A 56 5.84 -3.12 -11.23
N ARG A 57 5.80 -2.34 -10.13
CA ARG A 57 5.65 -2.92 -8.80
C ARG A 57 4.30 -3.59 -8.63
N LEU A 58 3.24 -2.99 -9.19
CA LEU A 58 1.92 -3.59 -9.13
C LEU A 58 1.82 -4.84 -10.00
N ALA A 59 2.43 -4.82 -11.17
CA ALA A 59 2.42 -6.00 -12.03
C ALA A 59 3.10 -7.18 -11.33
N GLU A 60 4.20 -6.91 -10.65
CA GLU A 60 4.88 -7.95 -9.89
C GLU A 60 4.02 -8.45 -8.74
N ALA A 61 3.36 -7.54 -8.02
CA ALA A 61 2.49 -7.93 -6.92
C ALA A 61 1.32 -8.77 -7.42
N PHE A 62 0.74 -8.39 -8.54
CA PHE A 62 -0.36 -9.16 -9.11
C PHE A 62 0.09 -10.57 -9.48
N ARG A 63 1.30 -10.68 -10.02
CA ARG A 63 1.85 -11.98 -10.37
C ARG A 63 2.04 -12.86 -9.13
N LEU A 64 2.32 -12.23 -7.98
CA LEU A 64 2.51 -12.93 -6.73
C LEU A 64 1.18 -13.25 -6.01
N GLY A 65 0.06 -12.82 -6.57
CA GLY A 65 -1.25 -13.18 -6.00
C GLY A 65 -1.98 -12.05 -5.31
N PHE A 66 -1.39 -10.85 -5.25
CA PHE A 66 -2.09 -9.73 -4.63
C PHE A 66 -3.15 -9.19 -5.59
N LYS A 67 -4.33 -8.94 -5.06
CA LYS A 67 -5.47 -8.53 -5.88
C LYS A 67 -5.93 -7.12 -5.61
N ARG A 68 -5.45 -6.49 -4.55
CA ARG A 68 -5.83 -5.13 -4.17
C ARG A 68 -4.59 -4.31 -3.89
N ALA A 69 -4.65 -3.02 -4.25
CA ALA A 69 -3.50 -2.15 -4.07
C ALA A 69 -3.95 -0.76 -3.63
N LEU A 70 -3.18 -0.17 -2.72
CA LEU A 70 -3.25 1.24 -2.41
C LEU A 70 -2.03 1.91 -3.01
N VAL A 71 -2.24 2.99 -3.75
CA VAL A 71 -1.16 3.70 -4.42
C VAL A 71 -1.34 5.20 -4.21
N PRO A 72 -0.29 6.00 -4.42
CA PRO A 72 -0.42 7.45 -4.25
C PRO A 72 -1.38 8.03 -5.27
N ALA A 73 -2.13 9.04 -4.83
CA ALA A 73 -3.04 9.75 -5.72
C ALA A 73 -2.25 10.32 -6.90
N GLY A 74 -2.82 10.20 -8.09
CA GLY A 74 -2.17 10.67 -9.30
C GLY A 74 -1.24 9.66 -9.95
N SER A 75 -1.16 8.45 -9.41
CA SER A 75 -0.35 7.39 -10.03
C SER A 75 -0.92 6.95 -11.38
N ASP A 76 -2.23 6.97 -11.52
CA ASP A 76 -2.90 6.74 -12.80
C ASP A 76 -2.47 5.43 -13.45
N VAL A 77 -2.53 4.35 -12.66
CA VAL A 77 -2.10 3.03 -13.10
C VAL A 77 -3.27 2.08 -13.04
N LYS A 78 -3.36 1.19 -14.02
CA LYS A 78 -4.39 0.15 -14.05
C LYS A 78 -3.75 -1.18 -14.40
N ILE A 79 -4.13 -2.21 -13.64
CA ILE A 79 -3.70 -3.58 -13.91
C ILE A 79 -4.97 -4.41 -14.00
N ALA A 80 -5.14 -5.11 -15.12
CA ALA A 80 -6.33 -5.93 -15.33
C ALA A 80 -6.42 -6.99 -14.21
N GLY A 81 -7.58 -7.10 -13.59
CA GLY A 81 -7.80 -8.06 -12.52
C GLY A 81 -7.40 -7.57 -11.14
N MET A 82 -6.92 -6.35 -11.02
CA MET A 82 -6.48 -5.81 -9.74
C MET A 82 -7.32 -4.59 -9.39
N GLU A 83 -7.76 -4.51 -8.13
CA GLU A 83 -8.45 -3.34 -7.62
C GLU A 83 -7.42 -2.35 -7.11
N ILE A 84 -7.36 -1.17 -7.72
CA ILE A 84 -6.36 -0.16 -7.39
C ILE A 84 -7.07 1.06 -6.85
N VAL A 85 -6.69 1.48 -5.64
CA VAL A 85 -7.28 2.62 -4.95
C VAL A 85 -6.19 3.66 -4.73
N GLU A 86 -6.44 4.89 -5.18
CA GLU A 86 -5.49 5.98 -4.99
C GLU A 86 -5.79 6.71 -3.69
N VAL A 87 -4.76 7.01 -2.93
CA VAL A 87 -4.90 7.71 -1.66
C VAL A 87 -3.85 8.79 -1.57
N SER A 88 -4.18 9.89 -0.90
CA SER A 88 -3.28 11.02 -0.78
C SER A 88 -2.78 11.23 0.65
N ARG A 89 -3.42 10.58 1.64
CA ARG A 89 -3.02 10.73 3.04
C ARG A 89 -3.12 9.38 3.74
N LEU A 90 -2.30 9.22 4.78
CA LEU A 90 -2.25 7.98 5.53
C LEU A 90 -3.58 7.65 6.19
N ASP A 91 -4.28 8.65 6.75
CA ASP A 91 -5.57 8.40 7.38
C ASP A 91 -6.61 7.94 6.36
N GLN A 92 -6.52 8.43 5.13
CA GLN A 92 -7.40 7.97 4.07
C GLN A 92 -7.11 6.50 3.75
N ALA A 93 -5.83 6.13 3.70
CA ALA A 93 -5.46 4.75 3.43
C ALA A 93 -5.99 3.82 4.51
N LEU A 94 -5.89 4.23 5.77
CA LEU A 94 -6.40 3.42 6.89
C LEU A 94 -7.92 3.25 6.79
N SER A 95 -8.62 4.29 6.39
CA SER A 95 -10.06 4.21 6.19
C SER A 95 -10.43 3.19 5.12
N ARG A 96 -9.66 3.15 4.05
CA ARG A 96 -9.96 2.24 2.94
C ARG A 96 -9.78 0.79 3.33
N VAL A 97 -8.71 0.47 4.06
CA VAL A 97 -8.51 -0.92 4.47
C VAL A 97 -9.52 -1.32 5.52
N LYS A 98 -9.94 -0.38 6.37
CA LYS A 98 -10.88 -0.66 7.43
C LYS A 98 -12.24 -1.11 6.88
N ILE A 99 -12.64 -0.59 5.73
CA ILE A 99 -13.92 -0.95 5.15
C ILE A 99 -14.02 -2.44 4.90
N ASN A 100 -12.91 -3.05 4.53
CA ASN A 100 -12.89 -4.47 4.22
C ASN A 100 -12.47 -5.32 5.40
N GLY A 101 -12.06 -4.71 6.47
CA GLY A 101 -11.50 -5.42 7.62
C GLY A 101 -12.46 -5.67 8.73
N GLU A 102 -13.68 -5.08 8.63
CA GLU A 102 -14.58 -5.24 9.74
C GLU A 102 -15.35 -6.46 9.74
#